data_13a786aa40210fa6121e9fe766b6a8e1
#
_entry.id   13a786aa40210fa6121e9fe766b6a8e1
#
_cell.length_a   1.000
_cell.length_b   1.000
_cell.length_c   1.000
_cell.angle_alpha   90.00
_cell.angle_beta   90.00
_cell.angle_gamma   90.00
#
_symmetry.space_group_name_H-M   'P 1'
#
loop_
_entity.id
_entity.type
_entity.pdbx_description
1 polymer ?
#
loop_
_entity_poly.entity_id
_entity_poly.type
_entity_poly.pdbx_seq_one_letter_code
_entity_poly.pdbx_strand_id
1 'polypeptide(L)'
;MSKNFELLQQADKLHDISNLSPSRPSLPSLPIEAMASVPLLEIGEAARDEITKLVRRLFQIPGAEAPRMVVFAGTEKGNGCSWLCARLGEFLATQVSGSVCLLDCNFRSPSLHQEFGLPNHFGLSDALRRNDGIQPYVRSLSRPNFWLFSCGSPVENGQALLGSDRMRMLVQELREQFDYIIVDAAPLDAGTDSIVLGGLSNGVVLVLKANSSRRDTAGKALQELHRANIPVRGVVLNRRTFPIPEAIYKHL
;
A
#
# COMPACT_ATOMS: atom_id res chain seq x y z
N MET A 1 -47.24 38.27 -2.85
CA MET A 1 -46.02 37.87 -2.13
C MET A 1 -45.64 36.48 -2.57
N SER A 2 -44.47 36.30 -2.87
CA SER A 2 -43.88 35.78 -4.10
C SER A 2 -43.51 34.30 -3.95
N LYS A 3 -43.92 33.46 -4.90
CA LYS A 3 -43.54 32.05 -5.08
C LYS A 3 -41.98 31.83 -5.09
N ASN A 4 -41.24 32.90 -5.26
CA ASN A 4 -39.77 32.84 -5.28
C ASN A 4 -39.14 32.75 -3.88
N PHE A 5 -39.86 33.08 -2.82
CA PHE A 5 -39.34 33.00 -1.45
C PHE A 5 -39.45 31.58 -0.89
N GLU A 6 -40.48 30.82 -1.30
CA GLU A 6 -40.61 29.40 -0.91
C GLU A 6 -39.57 28.51 -1.62
N LEU A 7 -39.18 28.84 -2.86
CA LEU A 7 -38.13 28.11 -3.59
C LEU A 7 -36.75 28.35 -3.01
N LEU A 8 -36.46 29.53 -2.47
CA LEU A 8 -35.22 29.82 -1.78
C LEU A 8 -35.11 29.09 -0.43
N GLN A 9 -36.20 28.98 0.33
CA GLN A 9 -36.19 28.17 1.56
C GLN A 9 -36.09 26.67 1.32
N GLN A 10 -36.54 26.17 0.18
CA GLN A 10 -36.35 24.78 -0.22
C GLN A 10 -34.92 24.52 -0.71
N ALA A 11 -34.25 25.50 -1.34
CA ALA A 11 -32.86 25.40 -1.75
C ALA A 11 -31.90 25.37 -0.55
N ASP A 12 -32.17 26.17 0.48
CA ASP A 12 -31.38 26.16 1.72
C ASP A 12 -31.49 24.82 2.49
N LYS A 13 -32.68 24.20 2.46
CA LYS A 13 -32.85 22.85 3.04
C LYS A 13 -32.16 21.74 2.25
N LEU A 14 -31.90 21.91 0.96
CA LEU A 14 -31.15 20.98 0.13
C LEU A 14 -29.66 21.17 0.28
N HIS A 15 -29.17 22.33 0.72
CA HIS A 15 -27.75 22.59 1.00
C HIS A 15 -27.30 21.95 2.31
N ASP A 16 -28.18 21.78 3.29
CA ASP A 16 -27.85 21.08 4.54
C ASP A 16 -27.73 19.56 4.37
N ILE A 17 -28.22 18.98 3.27
CA ILE A 17 -28.11 17.55 2.98
C ILE A 17 -26.76 17.22 2.30
N SER A 18 -26.08 18.21 1.72
CA SER A 18 -24.77 18.00 1.06
C SER A 18 -23.58 17.90 2.05
N ASN A 19 -23.80 18.16 3.34
CA ASN A 19 -22.79 18.05 4.40
C ASN A 19 -22.86 16.74 5.20
N LEU A 20 -23.77 15.83 4.86
CA LEU A 20 -23.71 14.46 5.33
C LEU A 20 -22.72 13.67 4.47
N SER A 21 -21.43 13.88 4.71
CA SER A 21 -20.44 12.85 4.38
C SER A 21 -20.95 11.56 5.02
N PRO A 22 -21.11 10.44 4.28
CA PRO A 22 -21.52 9.20 4.88
C PRO A 22 -20.51 8.92 6.00
N SER A 23 -21.00 8.87 7.25
CA SER A 23 -20.20 8.47 8.39
C SER A 23 -19.66 7.09 8.07
N ARG A 24 -18.35 7.03 7.73
CA ARG A 24 -17.66 5.77 7.57
C ARG A 24 -17.89 4.97 8.86
N PRO A 25 -18.24 3.67 8.76
CA PRO A 25 -18.30 2.84 9.94
C PRO A 25 -16.98 3.03 10.66
N SER A 26 -17.03 3.53 11.90
CA SER A 26 -15.86 3.60 12.76
C SER A 26 -15.28 2.19 12.82
N LEU A 27 -14.00 2.05 12.44
CA LEU A 27 -13.26 0.81 12.64
C LEU A 27 -13.55 0.38 14.08
N PRO A 28 -14.11 -0.81 14.33
CA PRO A 28 -14.31 -1.26 15.69
C PRO A 28 -12.96 -1.12 16.38
N SER A 29 -12.95 -0.51 17.56
CA SER A 29 -11.79 -0.49 18.43
C SER A 29 -11.47 -1.96 18.72
N LEU A 30 -10.61 -2.55 17.88
CA LEU A 30 -10.05 -3.86 18.13
C LEU A 30 -9.44 -3.81 19.54
N PRO A 31 -9.61 -4.86 20.38
CA PRO A 31 -8.96 -4.91 21.66
C PRO A 31 -7.50 -4.58 21.42
N ILE A 32 -7.02 -3.55 22.08
CA ILE A 32 -5.61 -3.17 22.12
C ILE A 32 -4.91 -4.27 22.92
N GLU A 33 -4.80 -5.45 22.32
CA GLU A 33 -3.84 -6.43 22.77
C GLU A 33 -2.48 -5.80 22.52
N ALA A 34 -1.93 -5.31 23.64
CA ALA A 34 -0.60 -4.77 23.80
C ALA A 34 -0.04 -4.24 22.47
N MET A 35 -0.21 -2.94 22.22
CA MET A 35 0.61 -2.21 21.27
C MET A 35 2.06 -2.54 21.64
N ALA A 36 2.58 -3.63 21.09
CA ALA A 36 3.99 -3.85 21.09
C ALA A 36 4.53 -2.55 20.50
N SER A 37 5.33 -1.83 21.25
CA SER A 37 6.06 -0.67 20.77
C SER A 37 7.01 -1.21 19.69
N VAL A 38 6.48 -1.36 18.47
CA VAL A 38 7.29 -1.69 17.31
C VAL A 38 8.20 -0.49 17.16
N PRO A 39 9.51 -0.64 17.37
CA PRO A 39 10.41 0.48 17.28
C PRO A 39 10.29 1.08 15.89
N LEU A 40 10.23 2.40 15.81
CA LEU A 40 10.39 3.13 14.56
C LEU A 40 11.62 2.59 13.87
N LEU A 41 11.44 2.14 12.63
CA LEU A 41 12.52 1.51 11.87
C LEU A 41 13.62 2.55 11.65
N GLU A 42 14.77 2.35 12.29
CA GLU A 42 15.91 3.25 12.14
C GLU A 42 16.36 3.29 10.68
N ILE A 43 16.32 4.47 10.09
CA ILE A 43 16.86 4.74 8.75
C ILE A 43 17.68 6.02 8.80
N GLY A 44 18.80 6.03 8.08
CA GLY A 44 19.64 7.23 7.96
C GLY A 44 18.88 8.41 7.31
N GLU A 45 19.31 9.63 7.59
CA GLU A 45 18.64 10.86 7.11
C GLU A 45 18.45 10.88 5.59
N ALA A 46 19.46 10.51 4.81
CA ALA A 46 19.37 10.46 3.35
C ALA A 46 18.27 9.51 2.85
N ALA A 47 18.11 8.34 3.46
CA ALA A 47 17.05 7.40 3.11
C ALA A 47 15.67 7.93 3.53
N ARG A 48 15.61 8.62 4.67
CA ARG A 48 14.39 9.29 5.15
C ARG A 48 13.89 10.34 4.16
N ASP A 49 14.79 11.17 3.65
CA ASP A 49 14.48 12.22 2.68
C ASP A 49 13.96 11.62 1.36
N GLU A 50 14.59 10.57 0.87
CA GLU A 50 14.16 9.89 -0.37
C GLU A 50 12.78 9.22 -0.20
N ILE A 51 12.50 8.59 0.93
CA ILE A 51 11.18 8.02 1.25
C ILE A 51 10.14 9.14 1.34
N THR A 52 10.46 10.26 1.98
CA THR A 52 9.58 11.42 2.07
C THR A 52 9.22 11.96 0.68
N LYS A 53 10.21 12.11 -0.20
CA LYS A 53 9.99 12.51 -1.59
C LYS A 53 9.11 11.50 -2.35
N LEU A 54 9.33 10.21 -2.13
CA LEU A 54 8.53 9.14 -2.76
C LEU A 54 7.07 9.19 -2.30
N VAL A 55 6.82 9.34 -0.99
CA VAL A 55 5.47 9.51 -0.42
C VAL A 55 4.75 10.69 -1.08
N ARG A 56 5.40 11.85 -1.13
CA ARG A 56 4.81 13.05 -1.74
C ARG A 56 4.49 12.86 -3.22
N ARG A 57 5.41 12.24 -3.97
CA ARG A 57 5.23 12.00 -5.42
C ARG A 57 4.15 10.98 -5.73
N LEU A 58 3.90 10.01 -4.86
CA LEU A 58 2.89 8.97 -5.08
C LEU A 58 1.52 9.34 -4.52
N PHE A 59 1.48 9.90 -3.32
CA PHE A 59 0.24 10.02 -2.56
C PHE A 59 -0.21 11.47 -2.29
N GLN A 60 0.63 12.46 -2.58
CA GLN A 60 0.36 13.87 -2.25
C GLN A 60 0.55 14.81 -3.45
N ILE A 61 0.16 14.37 -4.66
CA ILE A 61 0.26 15.20 -5.88
C ILE A 61 -0.84 16.27 -5.84
N PRO A 62 -0.49 17.58 -5.84
CA PRO A 62 -1.48 18.64 -5.89
C PRO A 62 -2.30 18.58 -7.20
N GLY A 63 -3.62 18.73 -7.11
CA GLY A 63 -4.51 18.83 -8.27
C GLY A 63 -4.81 17.52 -9.02
N ALA A 64 -4.27 16.38 -8.60
CA ALA A 64 -4.60 15.07 -9.13
C ALA A 64 -5.24 14.21 -8.04
N GLU A 65 -6.13 13.31 -8.43
CA GLU A 65 -6.66 12.31 -7.51
C GLU A 65 -5.51 11.35 -7.13
N ALA A 66 -5.08 11.42 -5.87
CA ALA A 66 -4.02 10.57 -5.36
C ALA A 66 -4.45 9.09 -5.41
N PRO A 67 -3.56 8.18 -5.82
CA PRO A 67 -3.88 6.76 -5.82
C PRO A 67 -4.10 6.27 -4.39
N ARG A 68 -5.21 5.58 -4.18
CA ARG A 68 -5.55 5.03 -2.86
C ARG A 68 -4.93 3.66 -2.61
N MET A 69 -4.68 2.88 -3.66
CA MET A 69 -4.10 1.55 -3.58
C MET A 69 -2.99 1.40 -4.61
N VAL A 70 -1.76 1.18 -4.15
CA VAL A 70 -0.57 1.06 -5.00
C VAL A 70 0.15 -0.25 -4.70
N VAL A 71 0.44 -1.01 -5.76
CA VAL A 71 1.21 -2.25 -5.69
C VAL A 71 2.69 -1.94 -5.87
N PHE A 72 3.52 -2.50 -5.02
CA PHE A 72 4.96 -2.49 -5.14
C PHE A 72 5.43 -3.89 -5.52
N ALA A 73 6.17 -4.00 -6.61
CA ALA A 73 6.71 -5.27 -7.09
C ALA A 73 8.16 -5.11 -7.52
N GLY A 74 9.00 -6.03 -7.10
CA GLY A 74 10.37 -6.13 -7.61
C GLY A 74 10.39 -6.73 -9.01
N THR A 75 11.47 -6.53 -9.75
CA THR A 75 11.73 -7.31 -10.97
C THR A 75 12.17 -8.72 -10.64
N GLU A 76 12.89 -8.88 -9.53
CA GLU A 76 13.53 -10.11 -9.07
C GLU A 76 13.46 -10.19 -7.54
N LYS A 77 13.60 -11.41 -7.01
CA LYS A 77 13.73 -11.60 -5.56
C LYS A 77 14.94 -10.83 -5.00
N GLY A 78 14.76 -10.18 -3.85
CA GLY A 78 15.85 -9.47 -3.18
C GLY A 78 16.00 -7.99 -3.57
N ASN A 79 15.09 -7.42 -4.38
CA ASN A 79 15.06 -5.99 -4.67
C ASN A 79 14.71 -5.13 -3.43
N GLY A 80 14.27 -5.75 -2.33
CA GLY A 80 13.94 -5.07 -1.07
C GLY A 80 12.57 -4.40 -1.08
N CYS A 81 11.61 -4.99 -1.78
CA CYS A 81 10.26 -4.47 -1.93
C CYS A 81 9.55 -4.38 -0.57
N SER A 82 9.48 -5.47 0.19
CA SER A 82 8.82 -5.52 1.50
C SER A 82 9.42 -4.52 2.49
N TRP A 83 10.77 -4.42 2.51
CA TRP A 83 11.46 -3.42 3.31
C TRP A 83 11.03 -1.99 2.95
N LEU A 84 10.95 -1.69 1.64
CA LEU A 84 10.51 -0.39 1.15
C LEU A 84 9.05 -0.12 1.52
N CYS A 85 8.16 -1.09 1.32
CA CYS A 85 6.74 -0.98 1.67
C CYS A 85 6.54 -0.66 3.16
N ALA A 86 7.26 -1.36 4.04
CA ALA A 86 7.18 -1.14 5.48
C ALA A 86 7.54 0.32 5.85
N ARG A 87 8.68 0.83 5.34
CA ARG A 87 9.14 2.21 5.62
C ARG A 87 8.22 3.24 4.98
N LEU A 88 7.81 3.00 3.75
CA LEU A 88 6.89 3.90 3.03
C LEU A 88 5.56 4.04 3.77
N GLY A 89 4.99 2.92 4.24
CA GLY A 89 3.74 2.92 5.01
C GLY A 89 3.88 3.67 6.34
N GLU A 90 4.94 3.43 7.07
CA GLU A 90 5.22 4.12 8.32
C GLU A 90 5.38 5.64 8.10
N PHE A 91 6.13 6.04 7.08
CA PHE A 91 6.27 7.45 6.72
C PHE A 91 4.97 8.07 6.24
N LEU A 92 4.21 7.40 5.38
CA LEU A 92 2.90 7.89 4.94
C LEU A 92 1.98 8.14 6.15
N ALA A 93 1.92 7.19 7.09
CA ALA A 93 1.13 7.32 8.31
C ALA A 93 1.53 8.50 9.20
N THR A 94 2.78 9.01 9.08
CA THR A 94 3.19 10.24 9.78
C THR A 94 2.74 11.52 9.09
N GLN A 95 2.46 11.47 7.79
CA GLN A 95 2.21 12.65 6.97
C GLN A 95 0.74 12.86 6.61
N VAL A 96 -0.10 11.86 6.86
CA VAL A 96 -1.53 11.90 6.59
C VAL A 96 -2.34 11.66 7.85
N SER A 97 -3.51 12.28 7.94
CA SER A 97 -4.51 11.97 8.98
C SER A 97 -5.35 10.74 8.64
N GLY A 98 -5.36 10.34 7.37
CA GLY A 98 -6.10 9.19 6.88
C GLY A 98 -5.49 7.86 7.30
N SER A 99 -6.28 6.80 7.22
CA SER A 99 -5.91 5.43 7.56
C SER A 99 -5.01 4.81 6.50
N VAL A 100 -3.91 4.17 6.92
CA VAL A 100 -2.92 3.52 6.07
C VAL A 100 -2.88 2.02 6.36
N CYS A 101 -3.04 1.19 5.35
CA CYS A 101 -2.93 -0.26 5.44
C CYS A 101 -1.76 -0.76 4.59
N LEU A 102 -0.89 -1.56 5.20
CA LEU A 102 0.05 -2.42 4.48
C LEU A 102 -0.60 -3.78 4.23
N LEU A 103 -0.58 -4.25 3.00
CA LEU A 103 -1.13 -5.54 2.60
C LEU A 103 -0.02 -6.42 2.02
N ASP A 104 0.29 -7.53 2.68
CA ASP A 104 1.24 -8.53 2.19
C ASP A 104 0.53 -9.55 1.28
N CYS A 105 0.72 -9.39 -0.04
CA CYS A 105 0.24 -10.30 -1.06
C CYS A 105 1.33 -11.21 -1.62
N ASN A 106 2.52 -11.24 -1.01
CA ASN A 106 3.62 -12.07 -1.46
C ASN A 106 3.54 -13.48 -0.84
N PHE A 107 2.60 -14.29 -1.30
CA PHE A 107 2.42 -15.67 -0.83
C PHE A 107 3.63 -16.57 -1.02
N ARG A 108 4.56 -16.20 -1.94
CA ARG A 108 5.76 -17.00 -2.21
C ARG A 108 6.84 -16.80 -1.18
N SER A 109 6.97 -15.61 -0.62
CA SER A 109 8.00 -15.27 0.36
C SER A 109 7.52 -14.10 1.24
N PRO A 110 6.48 -14.35 2.10
CA PRO A 110 5.94 -13.30 2.96
C PRO A 110 7.00 -12.77 3.92
N SER A 111 7.10 -11.47 4.06
CA SER A 111 8.13 -10.87 4.92
C SER A 111 7.72 -9.55 5.60
N LEU A 112 6.61 -8.92 5.22
CA LEU A 112 6.18 -7.69 5.88
C LEU A 112 5.99 -7.84 7.40
N HIS A 113 5.44 -8.95 7.85
CA HIS A 113 5.26 -9.24 9.28
C HIS A 113 6.58 -9.22 10.06
N GLN A 114 7.70 -9.66 9.43
CA GLN A 114 9.02 -9.69 10.05
C GLN A 114 9.56 -8.29 10.30
N GLU A 115 9.28 -7.33 9.39
CA GLU A 115 9.69 -5.93 9.53
C GLU A 115 9.10 -5.29 10.80
N PHE A 116 7.99 -5.83 11.29
CA PHE A 116 7.29 -5.34 12.48
C PHE A 116 7.38 -6.30 13.68
N GLY A 117 8.15 -7.39 13.57
CA GLY A 117 8.25 -8.39 14.64
C GLY A 117 6.94 -9.10 14.96
N LEU A 118 6.01 -9.18 14.01
CA LEU A 118 4.68 -9.77 14.21
C LEU A 118 4.61 -11.21 13.70
N PRO A 119 3.77 -12.06 14.32
CA PRO A 119 3.51 -13.40 13.82
C PRO A 119 2.66 -13.35 12.54
N ASN A 120 2.82 -14.38 11.67
CA ASN A 120 2.10 -14.52 10.40
C ASN A 120 1.12 -15.72 10.40
N HIS A 121 0.43 -15.98 11.52
CA HIS A 121 -0.45 -17.13 11.65
C HIS A 121 -1.82 -16.94 10.99
N PHE A 122 -2.31 -15.71 10.98
CA PHE A 122 -3.60 -15.33 10.40
C PHE A 122 -3.40 -14.08 9.54
N GLY A 123 -4.01 -14.09 8.35
CA GLY A 123 -3.86 -12.97 7.42
C GLY A 123 -4.70 -13.13 6.15
N LEU A 124 -4.21 -12.58 5.06
CA LEU A 124 -4.89 -12.54 3.76
C LEU A 124 -5.32 -13.93 3.27
N SER A 125 -4.44 -14.92 3.37
CA SER A 125 -4.74 -16.28 2.94
C SER A 125 -5.92 -16.88 3.68
N ASP A 126 -6.05 -16.58 4.98
CA ASP A 126 -7.12 -17.06 5.83
C ASP A 126 -8.44 -16.33 5.53
N ALA A 127 -8.40 -15.01 5.34
CA ALA A 127 -9.56 -14.21 4.95
C ALA A 127 -10.11 -14.60 3.58
N LEU A 128 -9.23 -15.01 2.64
CA LEU A 128 -9.63 -15.48 1.32
C LEU A 128 -10.28 -16.86 1.35
N ARG A 129 -9.89 -17.74 2.27
CA ARG A 129 -10.45 -19.09 2.44
C ARG A 129 -11.76 -19.08 3.25
N ARG A 130 -11.82 -18.21 4.26
CA ARG A 130 -13.00 -18.04 5.10
C ARG A 130 -13.82 -16.91 4.50
N ASN A 131 -15.11 -17.02 4.48
CA ASN A 131 -15.94 -15.92 3.95
C ASN A 131 -16.19 -14.84 5.01
N ASP A 132 -15.17 -14.53 5.79
CA ASP A 132 -15.19 -13.53 6.86
C ASP A 132 -14.79 -12.16 6.33
N GLY A 133 -15.17 -11.08 7.03
CA GLY A 133 -14.65 -9.74 6.79
C GLY A 133 -13.15 -9.63 7.11
N ILE A 134 -12.53 -8.50 6.78
CA ILE A 134 -11.08 -8.27 7.00
C ILE A 134 -10.71 -8.03 8.47
N GLN A 135 -11.67 -7.63 9.31
CA GLN A 135 -11.46 -7.17 10.69
C GLN A 135 -10.63 -8.13 11.57
N PRO A 136 -10.84 -9.45 11.54
CA PRO A 136 -10.07 -10.38 12.38
C PRO A 136 -8.59 -10.51 11.98
N TYR A 137 -8.23 -10.06 10.78
CA TYR A 137 -6.94 -10.32 10.16
C TYR A 137 -6.04 -9.09 10.07
N VAL A 138 -6.61 -7.90 10.24
CA VAL A 138 -5.89 -6.63 10.20
C VAL A 138 -5.42 -6.26 11.59
N ARG A 139 -4.14 -5.93 11.75
CA ARG A 139 -3.52 -5.57 13.03
C ARG A 139 -3.10 -4.13 13.04
N SER A 140 -3.43 -3.42 14.11
CA SER A 140 -2.90 -2.08 14.37
C SER A 140 -1.39 -2.17 14.63
N LEU A 141 -0.64 -1.23 14.07
CA LEU A 141 0.79 -1.05 14.29
C LEU A 141 1.05 0.07 15.32
N SER A 142 2.28 0.56 15.36
CA SER A 142 2.74 1.57 16.32
C SER A 142 1.99 2.92 16.31
N ARG A 143 1.15 3.16 15.29
CA ARG A 143 0.37 4.38 15.14
C ARG A 143 -1.12 4.09 15.01
N PRO A 144 -2.00 4.95 15.54
CA PRO A 144 -3.46 4.73 15.53
C PRO A 144 -4.07 4.71 14.12
N ASN A 145 -3.36 5.27 13.12
CA ASN A 145 -3.79 5.31 11.73
C ASN A 145 -2.98 4.35 10.82
N PHE A 146 -2.29 3.36 11.38
CA PHE A 146 -1.41 2.47 10.65
C PHE A 146 -1.67 1.00 10.96
N TRP A 147 -1.92 0.19 9.93
CA TRP A 147 -2.30 -1.23 10.05
C TRP A 147 -1.50 -2.13 9.12
N LEU A 148 -1.37 -3.37 9.53
CA LEU A 148 -0.82 -4.46 8.75
C LEU A 148 -1.89 -5.54 8.50
N PHE A 149 -2.08 -5.90 7.25
CA PHE A 149 -2.74 -7.11 6.83
C PHE A 149 -1.68 -8.07 6.31
N SER A 150 -1.21 -8.94 7.18
CA SER A 150 -0.14 -9.89 6.84
C SER A 150 -0.64 -10.97 5.87
N CYS A 151 0.29 -11.68 5.27
CA CYS A 151 -0.02 -12.72 4.29
C CYS A 151 -0.84 -13.89 4.88
N GLY A 152 -0.60 -14.24 6.14
CA GLY A 152 -1.28 -15.34 6.83
C GLY A 152 -0.62 -16.70 6.61
N SER A 153 -1.40 -17.75 6.83
CA SER A 153 -0.95 -19.14 6.73
C SER A 153 -0.45 -19.48 5.32
N PRO A 154 0.57 -20.33 5.19
CA PRO A 154 1.06 -20.79 3.89
C PRO A 154 -0.04 -21.37 3.01
N VAL A 155 0.02 -21.14 1.72
CA VAL A 155 -0.92 -21.64 0.72
C VAL A 155 -0.18 -22.30 -0.44
N GLU A 156 -0.70 -23.44 -0.91
CA GLU A 156 -0.13 -24.15 -2.06
C GLU A 156 -0.42 -23.43 -3.39
N ASN A 157 -1.59 -22.80 -3.50
CA ASN A 157 -2.03 -22.13 -4.74
C ASN A 157 -2.43 -20.67 -4.48
N GLY A 158 -1.45 -19.86 -4.06
CA GLY A 158 -1.65 -18.44 -3.78
C GLY A 158 -2.12 -17.64 -5.00
N GLN A 159 -1.65 -18.00 -6.20
CA GLN A 159 -2.03 -17.33 -7.44
C GLN A 159 -3.54 -17.45 -7.72
N ALA A 160 -4.12 -18.64 -7.54
CA ALA A 160 -5.57 -18.82 -7.72
C ALA A 160 -6.37 -17.99 -6.70
N LEU A 161 -5.90 -17.85 -5.47
CA LEU A 161 -6.53 -17.02 -4.46
C LEU A 161 -6.52 -15.54 -4.86
N LEU A 162 -5.39 -15.02 -5.36
CA LEU A 162 -5.28 -13.63 -5.80
C LEU A 162 -6.18 -13.31 -7.00
N GLY A 163 -6.41 -14.28 -7.90
CA GLY A 163 -7.31 -14.13 -9.04
C GLY A 163 -8.79 -14.34 -8.73
N SER A 164 -9.16 -14.70 -7.51
CA SER A 164 -10.52 -15.07 -7.13
C SER A 164 -11.46 -13.86 -7.02
N ASP A 165 -12.78 -14.11 -7.14
CA ASP A 165 -13.80 -13.09 -6.87
C ASP A 165 -13.78 -12.65 -5.41
N ARG A 166 -13.38 -13.55 -4.51
CA ARG A 166 -13.21 -13.21 -3.10
C ARG A 166 -12.13 -12.14 -2.90
N MET A 167 -11.02 -12.20 -3.65
CA MET A 167 -9.98 -11.16 -3.59
C MET A 167 -10.52 -9.81 -4.10
N ARG A 168 -11.36 -9.80 -5.13
CA ARG A 168 -11.99 -8.56 -5.62
C ARG A 168 -12.89 -7.93 -4.56
N MET A 169 -13.73 -8.73 -3.89
CA MET A 169 -14.58 -8.26 -2.79
C MET A 169 -13.75 -7.72 -1.62
N LEU A 170 -12.68 -8.43 -1.25
CA LEU A 170 -11.79 -8.03 -0.17
C LEU A 170 -11.06 -6.71 -0.48
N VAL A 171 -10.63 -6.51 -1.73
CA VAL A 171 -10.03 -5.24 -2.17
C VAL A 171 -11.05 -4.09 -2.07
N GLN A 172 -12.32 -4.34 -2.39
CA GLN A 172 -13.37 -3.34 -2.24
C GLN A 172 -13.59 -3.00 -0.75
N GLU A 173 -13.70 -4.00 0.11
CA GLU A 173 -13.82 -3.81 1.57
C GLU A 173 -12.62 -3.02 2.13
N LEU A 174 -11.40 -3.33 1.71
CA LEU A 174 -10.20 -2.59 2.08
C LEU A 174 -10.29 -1.11 1.66
N ARG A 175 -10.76 -0.82 0.45
CA ARG A 175 -10.92 0.55 -0.04
C ARG A 175 -11.99 1.35 0.70
N GLU A 176 -12.98 0.67 1.27
CA GLU A 176 -14.02 1.30 2.09
C GLU A 176 -13.47 1.67 3.49
N GLN A 177 -12.55 0.88 4.01
CA GLN A 177 -12.02 1.03 5.36
C GLN A 177 -10.74 1.87 5.44
N PHE A 178 -9.90 1.81 4.43
CA PHE A 178 -8.60 2.49 4.43
C PHE A 178 -8.51 3.58 3.36
N ASP A 179 -7.90 4.70 3.73
CA ASP A 179 -7.65 5.82 2.81
C ASP A 179 -6.49 5.51 1.86
N TYR A 180 -5.47 4.81 2.37
CA TYR A 180 -4.28 4.44 1.61
C TYR A 180 -3.95 2.97 1.84
N ILE A 181 -3.65 2.26 0.76
CA ILE A 181 -3.30 0.84 0.78
C ILE A 181 -1.99 0.66 0.00
N ILE A 182 -0.96 0.18 0.68
CA ILE A 182 0.32 -0.18 0.09
C ILE A 182 0.38 -1.70 0.02
N VAL A 183 0.49 -2.24 -1.19
CA VAL A 183 0.50 -3.68 -1.42
C VAL A 183 1.92 -4.15 -1.72
N ASP A 184 2.45 -5.04 -0.90
CA ASP A 184 3.68 -5.77 -1.19
C ASP A 184 3.36 -7.02 -2.00
N ALA A 185 3.91 -7.12 -3.21
CA ALA A 185 3.63 -8.20 -4.14
C ALA A 185 4.87 -9.03 -4.45
N ALA A 186 4.65 -10.27 -4.89
CA ALA A 186 5.71 -11.11 -5.41
C ALA A 186 6.42 -10.43 -6.60
N PRO A 187 7.71 -10.68 -6.82
CA PRO A 187 8.42 -10.09 -7.94
C PRO A 187 7.86 -10.59 -9.30
N LEU A 188 8.00 -9.76 -10.33
CA LEU A 188 7.42 -10.02 -11.66
C LEU A 188 8.00 -11.27 -12.36
N ASP A 189 9.27 -11.61 -12.08
CA ASP A 189 9.88 -12.85 -12.59
C ASP A 189 9.32 -14.12 -11.96
N ALA A 190 8.64 -14.01 -10.83
CA ALA A 190 8.07 -15.15 -10.11
C ALA A 190 6.71 -15.60 -10.66
N GLY A 191 6.04 -14.79 -11.49
CA GLY A 191 4.73 -15.10 -12.08
C GLY A 191 3.84 -13.88 -12.27
N THR A 192 2.54 -14.12 -12.45
CA THR A 192 1.57 -13.08 -12.81
C THR A 192 0.88 -12.42 -11.61
N ASP A 193 1.27 -12.75 -10.39
CA ASP A 193 0.63 -12.28 -9.14
C ASP A 193 0.56 -10.73 -9.08
N SER A 194 1.69 -10.07 -9.37
CA SER A 194 1.78 -8.61 -9.39
C SER A 194 0.97 -7.96 -10.52
N ILE A 195 0.79 -8.68 -11.63
CA ILE A 195 -0.05 -8.24 -12.75
C ILE A 195 -1.52 -8.28 -12.34
N VAL A 196 -1.97 -9.37 -11.73
CA VAL A 196 -3.34 -9.50 -11.21
C VAL A 196 -3.65 -8.41 -10.19
N LEU A 197 -2.75 -8.20 -9.22
CA LEU A 197 -2.89 -7.15 -8.20
C LEU A 197 -2.84 -5.75 -8.81
N GLY A 198 -2.00 -5.54 -9.82
CA GLY A 198 -1.94 -4.29 -10.58
C GLY A 198 -3.28 -3.91 -11.20
N GLY A 199 -3.99 -4.90 -11.77
CA GLY A 199 -5.33 -4.72 -12.33
C GLY A 199 -6.41 -4.43 -11.29
N LEU A 200 -6.20 -4.80 -10.03
CA LEU A 200 -7.10 -4.51 -8.90
C LEU A 200 -6.76 -3.19 -8.18
N SER A 201 -5.69 -2.52 -8.57
CA SER A 201 -5.15 -1.34 -7.88
C SER A 201 -5.20 -0.08 -8.74
N ASN A 202 -4.64 1.02 -8.23
CA ASN A 202 -4.44 2.24 -9.02
C ASN A 202 -3.14 2.18 -9.86
N GLY A 203 -2.38 1.10 -9.79
CA GLY A 203 -1.18 0.86 -10.58
C GLY A 203 -0.02 0.29 -9.77
N VAL A 204 1.09 0.08 -10.45
CA VAL A 204 2.28 -0.58 -9.93
C VAL A 204 3.46 0.38 -9.85
N VAL A 205 4.21 0.31 -8.77
CA VAL A 205 5.56 0.87 -8.64
C VAL A 205 6.56 -0.27 -8.77
N LEU A 206 7.44 -0.17 -9.76
CA LEU A 206 8.47 -1.15 -10.00
C LEU A 206 9.69 -0.87 -9.11
N VAL A 207 10.13 -1.86 -8.35
CA VAL A 207 11.29 -1.75 -7.45
C VAL A 207 12.49 -2.46 -8.07
N LEU A 208 13.56 -1.72 -8.30
CA LEU A 208 14.83 -2.21 -8.82
C LEU A 208 15.91 -2.13 -7.75
N LYS A 209 16.85 -3.04 -7.77
CA LYS A 209 18.06 -2.98 -6.93
C LYS A 209 19.18 -2.29 -7.69
N ALA A 210 19.74 -1.23 -7.12
CA ALA A 210 20.88 -0.53 -7.69
C ALA A 210 22.06 -1.48 -7.86
N ASN A 211 22.81 -1.30 -8.93
CA ASN A 211 24.00 -2.08 -9.28
C ASN A 211 23.79 -3.60 -9.45
N SER A 212 22.52 -4.07 -9.51
CA SER A 212 22.18 -5.49 -9.62
C SER A 212 21.12 -5.75 -10.69
N SER A 213 20.01 -5.01 -10.66
CA SER A 213 18.92 -5.21 -11.63
C SER A 213 19.37 -4.84 -13.05
N ARG A 214 19.16 -5.74 -13.99
CA ARG A 214 19.54 -5.54 -15.40
C ARG A 214 18.48 -4.67 -16.11
N ARG A 215 18.93 -3.80 -17.02
CA ARG A 215 18.04 -2.96 -17.82
C ARG A 215 17.05 -3.79 -18.64
N ASP A 216 17.50 -4.91 -19.20
CA ASP A 216 16.64 -5.80 -20.01
C ASP A 216 15.53 -6.43 -19.17
N THR A 217 15.83 -6.84 -17.94
CA THR A 217 14.83 -7.38 -16.99
C THR A 217 13.80 -6.31 -16.63
N ALA A 218 14.26 -5.10 -16.32
CA ALA A 218 13.37 -3.97 -16.06
C ALA A 218 12.52 -3.60 -17.27
N GLY A 219 13.10 -3.60 -18.46
CA GLY A 219 12.39 -3.35 -19.74
C GLY A 219 11.30 -4.39 -20.02
N LYS A 220 11.59 -5.66 -19.80
CA LYS A 220 10.60 -6.74 -19.94
C LYS A 220 9.45 -6.59 -18.95
N ALA A 221 9.76 -6.33 -17.68
CA ALA A 221 8.76 -6.09 -16.63
C ALA A 221 7.82 -4.93 -16.98
N LEU A 222 8.37 -3.80 -17.46
CA LEU A 222 7.58 -2.66 -17.92
C LEU A 222 6.71 -3.01 -19.12
N GLN A 223 7.22 -3.78 -20.09
CA GLN A 223 6.45 -4.24 -21.25
C GLN A 223 5.30 -5.17 -20.85
N GLU A 224 5.50 -6.06 -19.88
CA GLU A 224 4.45 -6.94 -19.37
C GLU A 224 3.32 -6.15 -18.71
N LEU A 225 3.66 -5.20 -17.83
CA LEU A 225 2.68 -4.30 -17.21
C LEU A 225 1.92 -3.49 -18.26
N HIS A 226 2.62 -2.98 -19.28
CA HIS A 226 2.01 -2.21 -20.35
C HIS A 226 1.06 -3.06 -21.21
N ARG A 227 1.47 -4.28 -21.58
CA ARG A 227 0.61 -5.24 -22.33
C ARG A 227 -0.66 -5.60 -21.55
N ALA A 228 -0.56 -5.65 -20.22
CA ALA A 228 -1.72 -5.89 -19.35
C ALA A 228 -2.55 -4.61 -19.07
N ASN A 229 -2.24 -3.48 -19.69
CA ASN A 229 -2.86 -2.17 -19.45
C ASN A 229 -2.80 -1.73 -18.00
N ILE A 230 -1.73 -2.05 -17.27
CA ILE A 230 -1.55 -1.68 -15.89
C ILE A 230 -0.75 -0.38 -15.81
N PRO A 231 -1.28 0.67 -15.14
CA PRO A 231 -0.56 1.93 -14.97
C PRO A 231 0.72 1.73 -14.15
N VAL A 232 1.87 2.11 -14.70
CA VAL A 232 3.12 2.19 -13.96
C VAL A 232 3.22 3.56 -13.31
N ARG A 233 3.13 3.61 -11.98
CA ARG A 233 3.16 4.84 -11.18
C ARG A 233 4.56 5.39 -10.98
N GLY A 234 5.57 4.56 -11.18
CA GLY A 234 6.97 4.95 -11.07
C GLY A 234 7.91 3.77 -11.00
N VAL A 235 9.19 4.09 -10.99
CA VAL A 235 10.27 3.12 -10.79
C VAL A 235 11.13 3.62 -9.63
N VAL A 236 11.39 2.75 -8.66
CA VAL A 236 12.25 3.05 -7.51
C VAL A 236 13.55 2.27 -7.64
N LEU A 237 14.66 2.98 -7.56
CA LEU A 237 15.99 2.39 -7.49
C LEU A 237 16.39 2.23 -6.02
N ASN A 238 16.17 1.06 -5.47
CA ASN A 238 16.42 0.73 -4.07
C ASN A 238 17.88 0.29 -3.82
N ARG A 239 18.33 0.34 -2.57
CA ARG A 239 19.69 -0.07 -2.13
C ARG A 239 20.80 0.65 -2.89
N ARG A 240 20.61 1.91 -3.25
CA ARG A 240 21.66 2.72 -3.83
C ARG A 240 22.72 3.02 -2.77
N THR A 241 23.95 2.67 -3.06
CA THR A 241 25.12 3.05 -2.26
C THR A 241 25.84 4.20 -2.94
N PHE A 242 26.20 5.21 -2.17
CA PHE A 242 27.04 6.31 -2.66
C PHE A 242 28.49 5.95 -2.30
N PRO A 243 29.36 5.63 -3.29
CA PRO A 243 30.74 5.22 -3.01
C PRO A 243 31.59 6.35 -2.42
N ILE A 244 31.14 7.60 -2.56
CA ILE A 244 31.80 8.78 -2.01
C ILE A 244 30.99 9.26 -0.80
N PRO A 245 31.59 9.46 0.38
CA PRO A 245 30.91 9.99 1.55
C PRO A 245 30.24 11.34 1.23
N GLU A 246 29.03 11.57 1.77
CA GLU A 246 28.24 12.79 1.55
C GLU A 246 29.02 14.08 1.87
N ALA A 247 29.93 14.02 2.84
CA ALA A 247 30.80 15.14 3.21
C ALA A 247 31.66 15.66 2.03
N ILE A 248 32.00 14.79 1.07
CA ILE A 248 32.80 15.19 -0.11
C ILE A 248 31.90 15.83 -1.18
N TYR A 249 30.64 15.41 -1.33
CA TYR A 249 29.71 16.02 -2.27
C TYR A 249 29.28 17.44 -1.87
N LYS A 250 29.38 17.81 -0.60
CA LYS A 250 29.07 19.17 -0.11
C LYS A 250 30.18 20.20 -0.40
N HIS A 251 31.32 19.75 -0.89
CA HIS A 251 32.50 20.59 -1.19
C HIS A 251 32.88 20.60 -2.68
N LEU A 252 32.06 19.98 -3.56
CA LEU A 252 32.13 20.06 -5.02
C LEU A 252 30.97 20.91 -5.56
#